data_38a7b12950175108053862327466bdef
#
_entry.id   38a7b12950175108053862327466bdef
#
_cell.length_a   1.000
_cell.length_b   1.000
_cell.length_c   1.000
_cell.angle_alpha   90.00
_cell.angle_beta   90.00
_cell.angle_gamma   90.00
#
_symmetry.space_group_name_H-M   'P 1'
#
loop_
_entity.id
_entity.type
_entity.pdbx_description
1 polymer ?
#
loop_
_entity_poly.entity_id
_entity_poly.type
_entity_poly.pdbx_seq_one_letter_code
_entity_poly.pdbx_strand_id
1 'polypeptide(L)'
;AASDVYKRQTDTEIALRLGITLGSKEMILLGATGGRIDHLWANVQTLSVACDAGVNACILDEKNKIWVTNKSCVLKKSEAYGPYLSVFSLEGEIYDFSLEGTKWPLNHHDLMPCDSLTVSNQFVDDEVKISFVNGRIVIMETKD
;
A
#
# COMPACT_ATOMS: atom_id res chain seq x y z
N ALA A 1 15.74 24.23 16.57
CA ALA A 1 14.68 23.47 17.21
C ALA A 1 13.77 22.79 16.20
N ALA A 2 12.82 23.48 15.56
CA ALA A 2 11.94 22.85 14.57
C ALA A 2 12.71 22.29 13.35
N SER A 3 13.74 23.00 12.87
CA SER A 3 14.58 22.54 11.75
C SER A 3 15.37 21.27 12.06
N ASP A 4 15.74 21.03 13.33
CA ASP A 4 16.49 19.83 13.73
C ASP A 4 15.58 18.59 13.75
N VAL A 5 14.30 18.73 14.07
CA VAL A 5 13.32 17.66 13.99
C VAL A 5 13.14 17.20 12.54
N TYR A 6 12.97 18.11 11.60
CA TYR A 6 12.81 17.79 10.17
C TYR A 6 14.07 17.19 9.53
N LYS A 7 15.27 17.52 10.02
CA LYS A 7 16.52 16.90 9.57
C LYS A 7 16.63 15.41 9.90
N ARG A 8 15.76 14.88 10.74
CA ARG A 8 15.73 13.45 11.11
C ARG A 8 14.76 12.62 10.29
N GLN A 9 14.06 13.22 9.34
CA GLN A 9 13.23 12.49 8.39
C GLN A 9 14.09 11.55 7.52
N THR A 10 13.50 10.44 7.07
CA THR A 10 14.16 9.55 6.11
C THR A 10 14.27 10.23 4.75
N ASP A 11 15.28 9.84 3.97
CA ASP A 11 15.46 10.34 2.60
C ASP A 11 14.22 10.06 1.74
N THR A 12 13.57 8.93 1.95
CA THR A 12 12.32 8.56 1.26
C THR A 12 11.19 9.54 1.58
N GLU A 13 11.01 9.89 2.84
CA GLU A 13 9.98 10.86 3.24
C GLU A 13 10.24 12.24 2.64
N ILE A 14 11.50 12.69 2.69
CA ILE A 14 11.90 13.97 2.10
C ILE A 14 11.61 13.99 0.60
N ALA A 15 12.02 12.97 -0.12
CA ALA A 15 11.81 12.85 -1.56
C ALA A 15 10.33 12.82 -1.93
N LEU A 16 9.53 12.07 -1.18
CA LEU A 16 8.08 11.96 -1.39
C LEU A 16 7.39 13.32 -1.20
N ARG A 17 7.68 14.01 -0.11
CA ARG A 17 7.12 15.35 0.18
C ARG A 17 7.53 16.38 -0.86
N LEU A 18 8.77 16.33 -1.33
CA LEU A 18 9.23 17.19 -2.41
C LEU A 18 8.47 16.93 -3.70
N GLY A 19 8.29 15.66 -4.08
CA GLY A 19 7.52 15.29 -5.27
C GLY A 19 6.08 15.79 -5.21
N ILE A 20 5.44 15.70 -4.05
CA ILE A 20 4.09 16.24 -3.83
C ILE A 20 4.08 17.76 -4.00
N THR A 21 5.03 18.46 -3.40
CA THR A 21 5.17 19.92 -3.51
C THR A 21 5.38 20.37 -4.96
N LEU A 22 6.11 19.58 -5.75
CA LEU A 22 6.34 19.84 -7.18
C LEU A 22 5.15 19.49 -8.07
N GLY A 23 4.06 18.98 -7.50
CA GLY A 23 2.81 18.68 -8.22
C GLY A 23 2.80 17.34 -8.93
N SER A 24 3.67 16.40 -8.53
CA SER A 24 3.63 15.03 -9.08
C SER A 24 2.29 14.38 -8.82
N LYS A 25 1.77 13.65 -9.82
CA LYS A 25 0.54 12.87 -9.71
C LYS A 25 0.80 11.40 -9.46
N GLU A 26 1.94 10.92 -9.92
CA GLU A 26 2.41 9.56 -9.77
C GLU A 26 3.86 9.55 -9.32
N MET A 27 4.20 8.63 -8.41
CA MET A 27 5.56 8.48 -7.90
C MET A 27 5.90 6.99 -7.76
N ILE A 28 7.10 6.63 -8.17
CA ILE A 28 7.65 5.29 -7.96
C ILE A 28 8.90 5.42 -7.10
N LEU A 29 8.91 4.75 -5.97
CA LEU A 29 10.01 4.73 -5.02
C LEU A 29 10.85 3.47 -5.25
N LEU A 30 12.04 3.64 -5.77
CA LEU A 30 13.02 2.58 -5.96
C LEU A 30 14.05 2.57 -4.83
N GLY A 31 14.57 1.40 -4.48
CA GLY A 31 15.55 1.26 -3.42
C GLY A 31 15.00 1.47 -2.00
N ALA A 32 13.68 1.44 -1.84
CA ALA A 32 13.01 1.67 -0.56
C ALA A 32 12.79 0.40 0.27
N THR A 33 13.19 -0.77 -0.22
CA THR A 33 12.99 -2.07 0.44
C THR A 33 14.30 -2.68 0.97
N GLY A 34 15.44 -2.01 0.79
CA GLY A 34 16.75 -2.56 1.11
C GLY A 34 17.00 -2.81 2.60
N GLY A 35 17.67 -3.91 2.90
CA GLY A 35 18.39 -4.34 4.10
C GLY A 35 17.71 -4.25 5.47
N ARG A 36 17.33 -3.09 5.93
CA ARG A 36 16.77 -2.88 7.29
C ARG A 36 15.25 -2.81 7.26
N ILE A 37 14.62 -3.68 8.03
CA ILE A 37 13.15 -3.77 8.11
C ILE A 37 12.51 -2.50 8.69
N ASP A 38 13.16 -1.84 9.63
CA ASP A 38 12.66 -0.59 10.21
C ASP A 38 12.53 0.52 9.15
N HIS A 39 13.47 0.60 8.21
CA HIS A 39 13.39 1.53 7.08
C HIS A 39 12.27 1.15 6.11
N LEU A 40 12.13 -0.13 5.79
CA LEU A 40 11.02 -0.61 4.96
C LEU A 40 9.68 -0.27 5.59
N TRP A 41 9.51 -0.56 6.87
CA TRP A 41 8.26 -0.28 7.57
C TRP A 41 7.94 1.21 7.59
N ALA A 42 8.92 2.06 7.89
CA ALA A 42 8.76 3.51 7.84
C ALA A 42 8.39 3.99 6.43
N ASN A 43 9.00 3.44 5.39
CA ASN A 43 8.70 3.79 4.00
C ASN A 43 7.27 3.41 3.59
N VAL A 44 6.78 2.24 4.02
CA VAL A 44 5.39 1.84 3.81
C VAL A 44 4.42 2.82 4.48
N GLN A 45 4.67 3.17 5.74
CA GLN A 45 3.85 4.15 6.45
C GLN A 45 3.89 5.54 5.81
N THR A 46 5.04 5.94 5.28
CA THR A 46 5.22 7.22 4.60
C THR A 46 4.37 7.32 3.32
N LEU A 47 4.02 6.22 2.67
CA LEU A 47 3.11 6.23 1.53
C LEU A 47 1.73 6.83 1.86
N SER A 48 1.34 6.85 3.14
CA SER A 48 0.10 7.50 3.58
C SER A 48 0.09 9.00 3.28
N VAL A 49 1.24 9.64 3.29
CA VAL A 49 1.37 11.07 2.96
C VAL A 49 0.98 11.33 1.51
N ALA A 50 1.41 10.48 0.59
CA ALA A 50 1.01 10.55 -0.81
C ALA A 50 -0.49 10.25 -0.98
N CYS A 51 -0.97 9.22 -0.31
CA CYS A 51 -2.39 8.86 -0.30
C CYS A 51 -3.26 10.04 0.11
N ASP A 52 -2.94 10.69 1.23
CA ASP A 52 -3.69 11.82 1.76
C ASP A 52 -3.62 13.05 0.83
N ALA A 53 -2.56 13.20 0.08
CA ALA A 53 -2.39 14.25 -0.93
C ALA A 53 -3.05 13.94 -2.29
N GLY A 54 -3.66 12.76 -2.44
CA GLY A 54 -4.25 12.32 -3.70
C GLY A 54 -3.22 11.96 -4.78
N VAL A 55 -2.00 11.62 -4.38
CA VAL A 55 -0.91 11.21 -5.27
C VAL A 55 -0.78 9.70 -5.27
N ASN A 56 -0.72 9.10 -6.45
CA ASN A 56 -0.49 7.67 -6.61
C ASN A 56 1.00 7.38 -6.44
N ALA A 57 1.37 6.82 -5.30
CA ALA A 57 2.75 6.44 -5.02
C ALA A 57 2.86 4.95 -4.74
N CYS A 58 3.90 4.31 -5.23
CA CYS A 58 4.21 2.93 -4.89
C CYS A 58 5.70 2.75 -4.62
N ILE A 59 6.00 1.79 -3.76
CA ILE A 59 7.34 1.23 -3.60
C ILE A 59 7.44 0.05 -4.56
N LEU A 60 8.52 -0.01 -5.31
CA LEU A 60 8.75 -1.05 -6.31
C LEU A 60 10.16 -1.62 -6.17
N ASP A 61 10.25 -2.94 -6.14
CA ASP A 61 11.50 -3.68 -6.31
C ASP A 61 11.29 -4.90 -7.22
N GLU A 62 12.27 -5.78 -7.33
CA GLU A 62 12.19 -6.94 -8.23
C GLU A 62 11.02 -7.89 -7.92
N LYS A 63 10.60 -7.95 -6.65
CA LYS A 63 9.61 -8.91 -6.17
C LYS A 63 8.36 -8.29 -5.59
N ASN A 64 8.37 -6.99 -5.32
CA ASN A 64 7.32 -6.35 -4.55
C ASN A 64 6.85 -5.05 -5.19
N LYS A 65 5.53 -4.85 -5.19
CA LYS A 65 4.89 -3.58 -5.45
C LYS A 65 3.95 -3.27 -4.29
N ILE A 66 4.18 -2.15 -3.60
CA ILE A 66 3.48 -1.77 -2.38
C ILE A 66 2.89 -0.38 -2.55
N TRP A 67 1.61 -0.19 -2.25
CA TRP A 67 1.00 1.13 -2.21
C TRP A 67 -0.06 1.22 -1.12
N VAL A 68 -0.46 2.43 -0.80
CA VAL A 68 -1.49 2.75 0.18
C VAL A 68 -2.64 3.47 -0.51
N THR A 69 -3.86 3.07 -0.19
CA THR A 69 -5.06 3.72 -0.71
C THR A 69 -6.11 3.88 0.38
N ASN A 70 -6.90 4.94 0.26
CA ASN A 70 -8.09 5.20 1.09
C ASN A 70 -9.40 5.02 0.30
N LYS A 71 -9.32 4.45 -0.89
CA LYS A 71 -10.46 4.26 -1.80
C LYS A 71 -10.60 2.81 -2.21
N SER A 72 -11.84 2.37 -2.36
CA SER A 72 -12.16 1.12 -3.03
C SER A 72 -11.60 1.13 -4.45
N CYS A 73 -11.11 -0.02 -4.90
CA CYS A 73 -10.45 -0.13 -6.19
C CYS A 73 -10.71 -1.47 -6.86
N VAL A 74 -10.40 -1.52 -8.16
CA VAL A 74 -10.42 -2.74 -8.97
C VAL A 74 -9.03 -2.97 -9.54
N LEU A 75 -8.49 -4.16 -9.31
CA LEU A 75 -7.20 -4.57 -9.85
C LEU A 75 -7.43 -5.56 -11.00
N LYS A 76 -6.77 -5.33 -12.12
CA LYS A 76 -6.82 -6.23 -13.27
C LYS A 76 -5.74 -7.30 -13.16
N LYS A 77 -6.13 -8.56 -13.28
CA LYS A 77 -5.19 -9.69 -13.27
C LYS A 77 -4.10 -9.54 -14.33
N SER A 78 -4.46 -9.03 -15.51
CA SER A 78 -3.50 -8.80 -16.62
C SER A 78 -2.42 -7.76 -16.31
N GLU A 79 -2.66 -6.89 -15.33
CA GLU A 79 -1.75 -5.82 -14.90
C GLU A 79 -1.06 -6.14 -13.57
N ALA A 80 -1.31 -7.33 -13.01
CA ALA A 80 -0.76 -7.73 -11.71
C ALA A 80 0.78 -7.79 -11.77
N TYR A 81 1.42 -7.21 -10.76
CA TYR A 81 2.88 -7.22 -10.64
C TYR A 81 3.42 -8.61 -10.28
N GLY A 82 2.65 -9.39 -9.53
CA GLY A 82 2.98 -10.75 -9.14
C GLY A 82 1.72 -11.58 -8.86
N PRO A 83 1.88 -12.90 -8.65
CA PRO A 83 0.74 -13.78 -8.43
C PRO A 83 0.08 -13.62 -7.06
N TYR A 84 0.79 -13.07 -6.10
CA TYR A 84 0.29 -12.95 -4.73
C TYR A 84 -0.21 -11.54 -4.44
N LEU A 85 -1.36 -11.48 -3.79
CA LEU A 85 -2.00 -10.24 -3.35
C LEU A 85 -2.19 -10.29 -1.84
N SER A 86 -1.65 -9.29 -1.14
CA SER A 86 -1.88 -9.11 0.30
C SER A 86 -2.46 -7.74 0.56
N VAL A 87 -3.39 -7.67 1.51
CA VAL A 87 -4.03 -6.42 1.91
C VAL A 87 -4.00 -6.31 3.43
N PHE A 88 -3.56 -5.17 3.93
CA PHE A 88 -3.50 -4.91 5.37
C PHE A 88 -4.20 -3.61 5.70
N SER A 89 -4.78 -3.51 6.89
CA SER A 89 -5.07 -2.20 7.47
C SER A 89 -3.76 -1.48 7.77
N LEU A 90 -3.64 -0.24 7.35
CA LEU A 90 -2.49 0.57 7.73
C LEU A 90 -2.58 1.00 9.20
N GLU A 91 -3.78 1.34 9.63
CA GLU A 91 -4.08 1.78 10.99
C GLU A 91 -5.55 1.54 11.32
N GLY A 92 -5.81 1.12 12.54
CA GLY A 92 -7.17 0.92 13.03
C GLY A 92 -7.94 -0.16 12.29
N GLU A 93 -9.21 -0.26 12.58
CA GLU A 93 -10.14 -1.21 11.99
C GLU A 93 -10.70 -0.67 10.67
N ILE A 94 -10.69 -1.48 9.64
CA ILE A 94 -11.30 -1.19 8.34
C ILE A 94 -12.65 -1.89 8.30
N TYR A 95 -13.72 -1.12 8.26
CA TYR A 95 -15.08 -1.65 8.29
C TYR A 95 -15.58 -2.05 6.91
N ASP A 96 -16.40 -3.09 6.91
CA ASP A 96 -17.11 -3.57 5.73
C ASP A 96 -16.17 -3.86 4.54
N PHE A 97 -15.04 -4.50 4.85
CA PHE A 97 -14.03 -4.86 3.87
C PHE A 97 -14.49 -6.09 3.08
N SER A 98 -14.50 -5.97 1.77
CA SER A 98 -14.77 -7.07 0.85
C SER A 98 -13.64 -7.22 -0.16
N LEU A 99 -13.28 -8.47 -0.43
CA LEU A 99 -12.25 -8.86 -1.39
C LEU A 99 -12.85 -9.94 -2.30
N GLU A 100 -13.11 -9.58 -3.55
CA GLU A 100 -13.77 -10.45 -4.54
C GLU A 100 -12.83 -10.75 -5.72
N GLY A 101 -12.99 -11.92 -6.32
CA GLY A 101 -12.19 -12.35 -7.48
C GLY A 101 -10.85 -12.99 -7.11
N THR A 102 -10.67 -13.31 -5.85
CA THR A 102 -9.47 -13.95 -5.31
C THR A 102 -9.76 -15.40 -4.89
N LYS A 103 -8.70 -16.17 -4.66
CA LYS A 103 -8.80 -17.56 -4.23
C LYS A 103 -9.47 -17.69 -2.85
N TRP A 104 -9.21 -16.75 -1.96
CA TRP A 104 -9.84 -16.69 -0.64
C TRP A 104 -10.56 -15.35 -0.48
N PRO A 105 -11.81 -15.25 -0.97
CA PRO A 105 -12.57 -14.02 -0.90
C PRO A 105 -13.04 -13.72 0.53
N LEU A 106 -13.25 -12.44 0.81
CA LEU A 106 -13.87 -11.96 2.05
C LEU A 106 -15.11 -11.13 1.71
N ASN A 107 -16.14 -11.31 2.52
CA ASN A 107 -17.41 -10.60 2.38
C ASN A 107 -17.74 -9.83 3.67
N HIS A 108 -17.81 -8.51 3.58
CA HIS A 108 -18.25 -7.66 4.69
C HIS A 108 -17.53 -7.98 6.01
N HIS A 109 -16.21 -8.14 5.92
CA HIS A 109 -15.35 -8.44 7.05
C HIS A 109 -14.79 -7.14 7.66
N ASP A 110 -14.78 -7.04 8.97
CA ASP A 110 -14.10 -5.93 9.64
C ASP A 110 -12.62 -6.30 9.78
N LEU A 111 -11.79 -5.71 8.92
CA LEU A 111 -10.38 -6.02 8.82
C LEU A 111 -9.59 -5.32 9.92
N MET A 112 -9.02 -6.10 10.82
CA MET A 112 -8.17 -5.61 11.91
C MET A 112 -6.71 -5.50 11.49
N PRO A 113 -5.91 -4.61 12.12
CA PRO A 113 -4.47 -4.53 11.84
C PRO A 113 -3.71 -5.84 12.06
N CYS A 114 -4.22 -6.71 12.94
CA CYS A 114 -3.61 -8.01 13.26
C CYS A 114 -4.09 -9.15 12.34
N ASP A 115 -5.04 -8.90 11.44
CA ASP A 115 -5.55 -9.94 10.55
C ASP A 115 -4.50 -10.41 9.55
N SER A 116 -4.38 -11.72 9.39
CA SER A 116 -3.57 -12.37 8.38
C SER A 116 -4.38 -13.06 7.27
N LEU A 117 -5.70 -12.92 7.30
CA LEU A 117 -6.62 -13.56 6.36
C LEU A 117 -6.42 -13.11 4.90
N THR A 118 -5.85 -11.95 4.72
CA THR A 118 -5.63 -11.32 3.41
C THR A 118 -4.20 -11.47 2.90
N VAL A 119 -3.38 -12.31 3.55
CA VAL A 119 -1.98 -12.50 3.17
C VAL A 119 -1.85 -13.59 2.12
N SER A 120 -1.04 -13.34 1.09
CA SER A 120 -0.73 -14.29 0.01
C SER A 120 -1.97 -14.83 -0.72
N ASN A 121 -3.00 -14.02 -0.86
CA ASN A 121 -4.13 -14.35 -1.71
C ASN A 121 -3.68 -14.38 -3.18
N GLN A 122 -4.52 -14.84 -4.07
CA GLN A 122 -4.19 -15.01 -5.49
C GLN A 122 -5.31 -14.46 -6.37
N PHE A 123 -4.92 -13.91 -7.52
CA PHE A 123 -5.88 -13.48 -8.54
C PHE A 123 -6.51 -14.71 -9.21
N VAL A 124 -7.83 -14.83 -9.15
CA VAL A 124 -8.60 -15.88 -9.83
C VAL A 124 -9.34 -15.31 -11.02
N ASP A 125 -10.16 -14.30 -10.81
CA ASP A 125 -10.93 -13.64 -11.85
C ASP A 125 -10.08 -12.61 -12.60
N ASP A 126 -10.56 -12.14 -13.75
CA ASP A 126 -9.90 -11.09 -14.53
C ASP A 126 -9.81 -9.77 -13.77
N GLU A 127 -10.76 -9.54 -12.86
CA GLU A 127 -10.80 -8.39 -11.98
C GLU A 127 -10.90 -8.81 -10.52
N VAL A 128 -10.09 -8.20 -9.67
CA VAL A 128 -10.20 -8.29 -8.23
C VAL A 128 -10.77 -6.98 -7.71
N LYS A 129 -11.87 -7.06 -6.97
CA LYS A 129 -12.55 -5.91 -6.38
C LYS A 129 -12.26 -5.82 -4.90
N ILE A 130 -11.77 -4.66 -4.47
CA ILE A 130 -11.49 -4.34 -3.08
C ILE A 130 -12.39 -3.19 -2.68
N SER A 131 -13.25 -3.40 -1.68
CA SER A 131 -14.16 -2.37 -1.17
C SER A 131 -14.13 -2.30 0.34
N PHE A 132 -14.26 -1.08 0.87
CA PHE A 132 -14.29 -0.79 2.31
C PHE A 132 -14.89 0.61 2.55
N VAL A 133 -15.23 0.91 3.80
CA VAL A 133 -15.96 2.13 4.15
C VAL A 133 -15.06 3.24 4.68
N ASN A 134 -13.97 2.89 5.37
CA ASN A 134 -13.14 3.86 6.09
C ASN A 134 -11.66 3.51 6.06
N GLY A 135 -10.85 4.47 6.39
CA GLY A 135 -9.42 4.28 6.66
C GLY A 135 -8.54 4.09 5.43
N ARG A 136 -7.34 3.62 5.67
CA ARG A 136 -6.30 3.38 4.67
C ARG A 136 -5.84 1.92 4.72
N ILE A 137 -5.72 1.31 3.56
CA ILE A 137 -5.20 -0.04 3.40
C ILE A 137 -3.87 -0.02 2.68
N VAL A 138 -3.03 -0.99 3.01
CA VAL A 138 -1.79 -1.29 2.28
C VAL A 138 -2.06 -2.46 1.36
N ILE A 139 -1.76 -2.29 0.09
CA ILE A 139 -1.86 -3.35 -0.92
C ILE A 139 -0.47 -3.74 -1.37
N MET A 140 -0.20 -5.03 -1.36
CA MET A 140 1.07 -5.59 -1.80
C MET A 140 0.82 -6.65 -2.87
N GLU A 141 1.41 -6.46 -4.04
CA GLU A 141 1.48 -7.47 -5.09
C GLU A 141 2.90 -8.01 -5.09
N THR A 142 3.04 -9.31 -4.90
CA THR A 142 4.36 -9.93 -4.68
C THR A 142 4.56 -11.19 -5.50
N LYS A 143 5.82 -11.58 -5.67
CA LYS A 143 6.25 -12.81 -6.34
C LYS A 143 7.48 -13.40 -5.68
N ASP A 144 7.70 -14.69 -5.89
CA ASP A 144 8.87 -15.42 -5.38
C ASP A 144 10.18 -14.99 -6.05
#